data_9e2d9b44d6993adbd94c7ddcd5f39a38
#
_entry.id   9e2d9b44d6993adbd94c7ddcd5f39a38
#
_cell.length_a   1.000
_cell.length_b   1.000
_cell.length_c   1.000
_cell.angle_alpha   90.00
_cell.angle_beta   90.00
_cell.angle_gamma   90.00
#
_symmetry.space_group_name_H-M   'P 1'
#
loop_
_entity.id
_entity.type
_entity.pdbx_description
1 polymer ?
#
loop_
_entity_poly.entity_id
_entity_poly.type
_entity_poly.pdbx_seq_one_letter_code
_entity_poly.pdbx_strand_id
1 'polypeptide(L)'
;MLVLVTGANGKVGSATVAALLKRGHEVRATDLQRGTFERPEPGEPDYMEADLTNAGDANAVVRGVDAVVHTAAIPDPNHNPPHVVFGNNLMATFNTLEAAVREGVPRFVNTSSETVPGFFFPERKFLPDYVPVDEEHPIRPQDPYAISKHFGEQLMDAAVRRSDIRCISIRPSWVQHEGNYERNIGPLVRDPDELTESLWSYIDVYDLADAMCLAAESDLDGHEVFYIASPDNAGGRDFEEAASRHYGDRIEVRELARPDASGISCAKAERLLGYAPTRSWRDYLDDDGKLRPS
;
A
#
# COMPACT_ATOMS: atom_id res chain seq x y z
N MET A 1 11.26 -10.08 -16.41
CA MET A 1 12.11 -9.26 -15.52
C MET A 1 12.40 -10.07 -14.27
N LEU A 2 13.58 -9.85 -13.67
CA LEU A 2 13.85 -10.28 -12.30
C LEU A 2 13.43 -9.15 -11.35
N VAL A 3 12.41 -9.37 -10.52
CA VAL A 3 11.84 -8.38 -9.60
C VAL A 3 12.19 -8.74 -8.16
N LEU A 4 12.81 -7.80 -7.43
CA LEU A 4 13.00 -7.94 -5.99
C LEU A 4 11.70 -7.54 -5.26
N VAL A 5 11.16 -8.41 -4.43
CA VAL A 5 10.08 -8.09 -3.48
C VAL A 5 10.63 -8.16 -2.07
N THR A 6 10.61 -7.04 -1.35
CA THR A 6 11.03 -6.95 0.05
C THR A 6 9.82 -7.09 0.98
N GLY A 7 10.01 -7.56 2.21
CA GLY A 7 8.89 -7.86 3.11
C GLY A 7 8.00 -8.99 2.57
N ALA A 8 8.63 -9.95 1.89
CA ALA A 8 7.95 -10.98 1.10
C ALA A 8 7.09 -11.95 1.94
N ASN A 9 7.34 -12.06 3.24
CA ASN A 9 6.52 -12.87 4.15
C ASN A 9 5.29 -12.12 4.69
N GLY A 10 5.22 -10.79 4.46
CA GLY A 10 4.07 -9.97 4.84
C GLY A 10 2.86 -10.21 3.92
N LYS A 11 1.68 -9.74 4.35
CA LYS A 11 0.42 -9.89 3.57
C LYS A 11 0.55 -9.34 2.15
N VAL A 12 1.05 -8.13 2.00
CA VAL A 12 1.20 -7.47 0.69
C VAL A 12 2.33 -8.10 -0.11
N GLY A 13 3.49 -8.34 0.54
CA GLY A 13 4.65 -8.92 -0.12
C GLY A 13 4.37 -10.30 -0.70
N SER A 14 3.77 -11.21 0.07
CA SER A 14 3.46 -12.57 -0.39
C SER A 14 2.45 -12.60 -1.55
N ALA A 15 1.41 -11.76 -1.48
CA ALA A 15 0.45 -11.62 -2.58
C ALA A 15 1.11 -11.04 -3.84
N THR A 16 2.03 -10.07 -3.67
CA THR A 16 2.78 -9.47 -4.78
C THR A 16 3.73 -10.48 -5.43
N VAL A 17 4.45 -11.29 -4.63
CA VAL A 17 5.28 -12.40 -5.14
C VAL A 17 4.45 -13.33 -6.03
N ALA A 18 3.30 -13.80 -5.50
CA ALA A 18 2.42 -14.70 -6.25
C ALA A 18 1.89 -14.05 -7.55
N ALA A 19 1.51 -12.77 -7.52
CA ALA A 19 1.01 -12.05 -8.69
C ALA A 19 2.11 -11.87 -9.77
N LEU A 20 3.34 -11.53 -9.37
CA LEU A 20 4.48 -11.40 -10.30
C LEU A 20 4.85 -12.74 -10.96
N LEU A 21 4.92 -13.82 -10.19
CA LEU A 21 5.17 -15.16 -10.72
C LEU A 21 4.09 -15.58 -11.73
N LYS A 22 2.81 -15.33 -11.39
CA LYS A 22 1.68 -15.61 -12.30
C LYS A 22 1.76 -14.81 -13.60
N ARG A 23 2.36 -13.61 -13.59
CA ARG A 23 2.60 -12.78 -14.78
C ARG A 23 3.86 -13.19 -15.55
N GLY A 24 4.58 -14.23 -15.11
CA GLY A 24 5.77 -14.77 -15.76
C GLY A 24 7.06 -14.02 -15.46
N HIS A 25 7.10 -13.24 -14.38
CA HIS A 25 8.35 -12.64 -13.88
C HIS A 25 9.14 -13.64 -13.05
N GLU A 26 10.46 -13.47 -13.03
CA GLU A 26 11.32 -14.07 -12.02
C GLU A 26 11.29 -13.20 -10.78
N VAL A 27 11.23 -13.80 -9.59
CA VAL A 27 11.12 -13.07 -8.32
C VAL A 27 12.27 -13.44 -7.39
N ARG A 28 12.96 -12.42 -6.91
CA ARG A 28 13.78 -12.52 -5.70
C ARG A 28 12.97 -11.99 -4.53
N ALA A 29 12.73 -12.84 -3.54
CA ALA A 29 12.01 -12.50 -2.33
C ALA A 29 12.97 -12.27 -1.17
N THR A 30 12.72 -11.26 -0.33
CA THR A 30 13.52 -11.05 0.89
C THR A 30 12.67 -10.62 2.07
N ASP A 31 13.07 -11.11 3.25
CA ASP A 31 12.52 -10.72 4.55
C ASP A 31 13.57 -10.96 5.64
N LEU A 32 13.29 -10.58 6.89
CA LEU A 32 14.16 -10.78 8.05
C LEU A 32 14.40 -12.26 8.37
N GLN A 33 13.47 -13.14 7.98
CA GLN A 33 13.58 -14.57 8.21
C GLN A 33 13.08 -15.34 7.00
N ARG A 34 13.82 -16.36 6.60
CA ARG A 34 13.38 -17.34 5.61
C ARG A 34 12.43 -18.36 6.26
N GLY A 35 11.29 -18.61 5.62
CA GLY A 35 10.32 -19.56 6.12
C GLY A 35 10.76 -21.03 6.05
N THR A 36 11.60 -21.40 5.06
CA THR A 36 12.11 -22.76 4.85
C THR A 36 13.55 -22.74 4.36
N PHE A 37 14.30 -23.88 4.56
CA PHE A 37 15.65 -24.08 4.03
C PHE A 37 15.66 -24.89 2.72
N GLU A 38 14.51 -25.14 2.15
CA GLU A 38 14.38 -25.88 0.89
C GLU A 38 14.89 -25.03 -0.28
N ARG A 39 15.46 -25.71 -1.28
CA ARG A 39 15.82 -25.02 -2.52
C ARG A 39 14.53 -24.69 -3.27
N PRO A 40 14.43 -23.50 -3.88
CA PRO A 40 13.25 -23.16 -4.68
C PRO A 40 13.12 -24.14 -5.85
N GLU A 41 11.91 -24.61 -6.08
CA GLU A 41 11.56 -25.35 -7.29
C GLU A 41 11.42 -24.39 -8.49
N PRO A 42 11.51 -24.87 -9.73
CA PRO A 42 11.27 -24.02 -10.89
C PRO A 42 9.90 -23.33 -10.83
N GLY A 43 9.90 -22.01 -10.90
CA GLY A 43 8.70 -21.18 -10.75
C GLY A 43 8.43 -20.66 -9.33
N GLU A 44 9.26 -21.03 -8.36
CA GLU A 44 9.27 -20.43 -7.02
C GLU A 44 10.25 -19.24 -6.95
N PRO A 45 10.05 -18.30 -5.99
CA PRO A 45 10.97 -17.17 -5.83
C PRO A 45 12.34 -17.62 -5.30
N ASP A 46 13.41 -16.97 -5.80
CA ASP A 46 14.73 -17.03 -5.14
C ASP A 46 14.67 -16.23 -3.83
N TYR A 47 14.83 -16.89 -2.69
CA TYR A 47 14.66 -16.29 -1.37
C TYR A 47 16.00 -15.99 -0.68
N MET A 48 16.23 -14.72 -0.33
CA MET A 48 17.38 -14.26 0.43
C MET A 48 16.92 -13.62 1.75
N GLU A 49 17.48 -14.08 2.88
CA GLU A 49 17.28 -13.44 4.18
C GLU A 49 18.13 -12.16 4.27
N ALA A 50 17.52 -11.03 4.65
CA ALA A 50 18.20 -9.76 4.76
C ALA A 50 17.52 -8.80 5.74
N ASP A 51 18.32 -8.09 6.53
CA ASP A 51 17.89 -6.93 7.29
C ASP A 51 18.17 -5.65 6.48
N LEU A 52 17.13 -5.07 5.91
CA LEU A 52 17.26 -3.88 5.04
C LEU A 52 17.65 -2.60 5.78
N THR A 53 17.66 -2.62 7.13
CA THR A 53 18.27 -1.53 7.91
C THR A 53 19.82 -1.58 7.83
N ASN A 54 20.37 -2.71 7.35
CA ASN A 54 21.78 -2.88 7.02
C ASN A 54 22.02 -2.62 5.53
N ALA A 55 22.85 -1.62 5.22
CA ALA A 55 23.13 -1.26 3.83
C ALA A 55 23.86 -2.37 3.04
N GLY A 56 24.64 -3.25 3.70
CA GLY A 56 25.30 -4.39 3.08
C GLY A 56 24.28 -5.41 2.57
N ASP A 57 23.30 -5.73 3.40
CA ASP A 57 22.22 -6.66 3.07
C ASP A 57 21.34 -6.10 1.93
N ALA A 58 20.98 -4.80 2.02
CA ALA A 58 20.22 -4.13 0.96
C ALA A 58 20.96 -4.20 -0.40
N ASN A 59 22.29 -3.93 -0.43
CA ASN A 59 23.09 -4.07 -1.65
C ASN A 59 23.11 -5.51 -2.17
N ALA A 60 23.17 -6.51 -1.28
CA ALA A 60 23.23 -7.92 -1.70
C ALA A 60 21.95 -8.35 -2.41
N VAL A 61 20.78 -7.98 -1.88
CA VAL A 61 19.48 -8.41 -2.44
C VAL A 61 19.10 -7.65 -3.71
N VAL A 62 19.55 -6.39 -3.86
CA VAL A 62 19.22 -5.53 -5.01
C VAL A 62 20.05 -5.87 -6.25
N ARG A 63 21.23 -6.50 -6.09
CA ARG A 63 22.15 -6.76 -7.20
C ARG A 63 21.51 -7.53 -8.35
N GLY A 64 21.56 -6.95 -9.55
CA GLY A 64 21.16 -7.59 -10.80
C GLY A 64 19.67 -7.73 -11.01
N VAL A 65 18.81 -7.02 -10.24
CA VAL A 65 17.37 -7.01 -10.47
C VAL A 65 16.96 -5.92 -11.46
N ASP A 66 15.87 -6.12 -12.18
CA ASP A 66 15.29 -5.18 -13.14
C ASP A 66 14.31 -4.18 -12.48
N ALA A 67 13.74 -4.55 -11.34
CA ALA A 67 12.81 -3.72 -10.57
C ALA A 67 12.81 -4.10 -9.09
N VAL A 68 12.44 -3.15 -8.25
CA VAL A 68 12.21 -3.37 -6.82
C VAL A 68 10.75 -3.05 -6.47
N VAL A 69 10.07 -3.96 -5.76
CA VAL A 69 8.81 -3.69 -5.07
C VAL A 69 9.08 -3.75 -3.57
N HIS A 70 9.15 -2.57 -2.94
CA HIS A 70 9.52 -2.41 -1.55
C HIS A 70 8.29 -2.39 -0.65
N THR A 71 7.98 -3.55 -0.02
CA THR A 71 6.86 -3.67 0.94
C THR A 71 7.32 -3.87 2.38
N ALA A 72 8.63 -4.01 2.63
CA ALA A 72 9.19 -4.20 3.97
C ALA A 72 8.95 -2.97 4.84
N ALA A 73 8.17 -3.13 5.90
CA ALA A 73 7.91 -2.10 6.90
C ALA A 73 7.26 -2.69 8.15
N ILE A 74 7.39 -1.99 9.28
CA ILE A 74 6.47 -2.12 10.41
C ILE A 74 5.17 -1.41 10.00
N PRO A 75 4.02 -2.09 9.93
CA PRO A 75 2.86 -1.62 9.17
C PRO A 75 1.93 -0.65 9.91
N ASP A 76 2.20 -0.34 11.18
CA ASP A 76 1.39 0.55 12.02
C ASP A 76 2.22 1.22 13.13
N PRO A 77 1.72 2.31 13.75
CA PRO A 77 2.45 3.01 14.81
C PRO A 77 2.26 2.43 16.21
N ASN A 78 1.34 1.44 16.42
CA ASN A 78 0.78 1.14 17.75
C ASN A 78 1.54 0.04 18.51
N HIS A 79 2.18 -0.91 17.80
CA HIS A 79 2.73 -2.14 18.40
C HIS A 79 4.24 -2.07 18.66
N ASN A 80 4.90 -0.97 18.30
CA ASN A 80 6.33 -0.77 18.48
C ASN A 80 6.63 0.65 19.00
N PRO A 81 7.74 0.86 19.72
CA PRO A 81 8.14 2.21 20.09
C PRO A 81 8.31 3.14 18.88
N PRO A 82 7.93 4.42 18.97
CA PRO A 82 7.95 5.37 17.85
C PRO A 82 9.27 5.42 17.05
N HIS A 83 10.41 5.43 17.76
CA HIS A 83 11.73 5.48 17.13
C HIS A 83 12.07 4.18 16.39
N VAL A 84 11.52 3.04 16.82
CA VAL A 84 11.70 1.75 16.14
C VAL A 84 10.92 1.75 14.82
N VAL A 85 9.64 2.18 14.84
CA VAL A 85 8.81 2.28 13.64
C VAL A 85 9.44 3.22 12.62
N PHE A 86 9.74 4.44 13.04
CA PHE A 86 10.34 5.45 12.17
C PHE A 86 11.71 5.02 11.64
N GLY A 87 12.60 4.59 12.52
CA GLY A 87 13.97 4.22 12.16
C GLY A 87 14.01 3.00 11.24
N ASN A 88 13.29 1.94 11.57
CA ASN A 88 13.21 0.74 10.74
C ASN A 88 12.68 1.05 9.34
N ASN A 89 11.53 1.70 9.25
CA ASN A 89 10.87 1.93 7.96
C ASN A 89 11.70 2.86 7.07
N LEU A 90 12.19 3.98 7.65
CA LEU A 90 12.95 4.94 6.86
C LEU A 90 14.31 4.38 6.41
N MET A 91 15.04 3.68 7.29
CA MET A 91 16.36 3.13 6.95
C MET A 91 16.26 1.96 5.96
N ALA A 92 15.27 1.08 6.10
CA ALA A 92 15.03 0.02 5.12
C ALA A 92 14.73 0.60 3.73
N THR A 93 13.86 1.61 3.65
CA THR A 93 13.54 2.30 2.39
C THR A 93 14.78 2.99 1.82
N PHE A 94 15.50 3.76 2.63
CA PHE A 94 16.69 4.50 2.20
C PHE A 94 17.78 3.57 1.67
N ASN A 95 18.17 2.54 2.42
CA ASN A 95 19.23 1.63 2.02
C ASN A 95 18.87 0.86 0.73
N THR A 96 17.62 0.39 0.62
CA THR A 96 17.16 -0.35 -0.57
C THR A 96 17.15 0.56 -1.80
N LEU A 97 16.67 1.81 -1.66
CA LEU A 97 16.66 2.78 -2.74
C LEU A 97 18.08 3.19 -3.16
N GLU A 98 18.99 3.46 -2.20
CA GLU A 98 20.39 3.78 -2.49
C GLU A 98 21.10 2.63 -3.22
N ALA A 99 20.84 1.39 -2.80
CA ALA A 99 21.35 0.21 -3.49
C ALA A 99 20.80 0.13 -4.93
N ALA A 100 19.50 0.37 -5.13
CA ALA A 100 18.87 0.36 -6.44
C ALA A 100 19.47 1.44 -7.38
N VAL A 101 19.67 2.66 -6.87
CA VAL A 101 20.31 3.74 -7.64
C VAL A 101 21.74 3.38 -8.02
N ARG A 102 22.54 2.81 -7.11
CA ARG A 102 23.95 2.44 -7.37
C ARG A 102 24.08 1.29 -8.36
N GLU A 103 23.19 0.31 -8.29
CA GLU A 103 23.14 -0.84 -9.21
C GLU A 103 22.49 -0.48 -10.56
N GLY A 104 21.97 0.73 -10.73
CA GLY A 104 21.32 1.18 -11.96
C GLY A 104 19.98 0.51 -12.22
N VAL A 105 19.26 0.11 -11.16
CA VAL A 105 17.92 -0.49 -11.27
C VAL A 105 16.97 0.56 -11.84
N PRO A 106 16.26 0.26 -12.95
CA PRO A 106 15.47 1.28 -13.64
C PRO A 106 14.12 1.60 -12.96
N ARG A 107 13.60 0.74 -12.07
CA ARG A 107 12.27 0.88 -11.49
C ARG A 107 12.24 0.56 -10.00
N PHE A 108 11.57 1.43 -9.24
CA PHE A 108 11.37 1.24 -7.80
C PHE A 108 9.92 1.56 -7.41
N VAL A 109 9.20 0.56 -6.92
CA VAL A 109 7.86 0.71 -6.36
C VAL A 109 7.98 0.76 -4.84
N ASN A 110 7.58 1.89 -4.25
CA ASN A 110 7.59 2.12 -2.82
C ASN A 110 6.18 1.92 -2.25
N THR A 111 6.02 1.10 -1.23
CA THR A 111 4.76 1.01 -0.49
C THR A 111 4.70 2.12 0.54
N SER A 112 3.99 3.20 0.18
CA SER A 112 3.59 4.29 1.08
C SER A 112 2.34 3.90 1.89
N SER A 113 1.44 4.84 2.19
CA SER A 113 0.23 4.56 2.98
C SER A 113 -0.83 5.64 2.78
N GLU A 114 -2.11 5.26 2.90
CA GLU A 114 -3.21 6.20 3.05
C GLU A 114 -3.07 7.14 4.27
N THR A 115 -2.21 6.77 5.23
CA THR A 115 -2.01 7.55 6.45
C THR A 115 -1.21 8.84 6.26
N VAL A 116 -0.55 9.01 5.11
CA VAL A 116 0.31 10.18 4.80
C VAL A 116 -0.41 11.53 4.96
N PRO A 117 -1.69 11.72 4.62
CA PRO A 117 -2.41 12.96 4.92
C PRO A 117 -2.52 13.30 6.41
N GLY A 118 -2.42 12.31 7.31
CA GLY A 118 -2.25 12.52 8.75
C GLY A 118 -3.51 12.42 9.61
N PHE A 119 -4.69 12.18 9.04
CA PHE A 119 -5.95 12.10 9.80
C PHE A 119 -6.36 10.66 10.19
N PHE A 120 -5.60 9.63 9.77
CA PHE A 120 -5.90 8.22 10.10
C PHE A 120 -5.41 7.80 11.49
N PHE A 121 -4.23 8.25 11.93
CA PHE A 121 -3.69 8.02 13.28
C PHE A 121 -3.26 9.35 13.92
N PRO A 122 -4.18 10.34 14.05
CA PRO A 122 -3.79 11.66 14.47
C PRO A 122 -3.58 11.72 15.99
N GLU A 123 -2.46 12.28 16.44
CA GLU A 123 -2.30 12.66 17.86
C GLU A 123 -3.27 13.79 18.24
N ARG A 124 -3.50 14.72 17.31
CA ARG A 124 -4.55 15.75 17.38
C ARG A 124 -5.54 15.54 16.26
N LYS A 125 -6.76 15.18 16.62
CA LYS A 125 -7.84 14.92 15.64
C LYS A 125 -8.11 16.14 14.78
N PHE A 126 -8.13 15.93 13.47
CA PHE A 126 -8.61 16.87 12.46
C PHE A 126 -9.30 16.08 11.35
N LEU A 127 -10.06 16.77 10.54
CA LEU A 127 -10.77 16.16 9.41
C LEU A 127 -9.99 16.40 8.12
N PRO A 128 -10.16 15.54 7.10
CA PRO A 128 -9.69 15.84 5.77
C PRO A 128 -10.31 17.16 5.26
N ASP A 129 -9.60 17.86 4.41
CA ASP A 129 -10.08 19.12 3.83
C ASP A 129 -11.25 18.85 2.87
N TYR A 130 -11.22 17.70 2.19
CA TYR A 130 -12.26 17.21 1.29
C TYR A 130 -12.21 15.70 1.13
N VAL A 131 -13.32 15.13 0.64
CA VAL A 131 -13.45 13.73 0.25
C VAL A 131 -14.17 13.64 -1.12
N PRO A 132 -13.87 12.62 -1.92
CA PRO A 132 -12.83 11.62 -1.75
C PRO A 132 -11.43 12.23 -1.72
N VAL A 133 -10.57 11.68 -0.86
CA VAL A 133 -9.16 12.09 -0.77
C VAL A 133 -8.40 11.61 -2.01
N ASP A 134 -7.65 12.49 -2.65
CA ASP A 134 -6.79 12.20 -3.79
C ASP A 134 -5.34 12.63 -3.52
N GLU A 135 -4.47 12.51 -4.51
CA GLU A 135 -3.05 12.80 -4.39
C GLU A 135 -2.73 14.30 -4.18
N GLU A 136 -3.67 15.18 -4.47
CA GLU A 136 -3.55 16.64 -4.25
C GLU A 136 -3.93 17.07 -2.82
N HIS A 137 -4.47 16.13 -2.01
CA HIS A 137 -4.84 16.43 -0.64
C HIS A 137 -3.61 16.82 0.19
N PRO A 138 -3.70 17.88 1.05
CA PRO A 138 -2.60 18.32 1.89
C PRO A 138 -2.05 17.21 2.80
N ILE A 139 -0.71 17.14 2.90
CA ILE A 139 0.03 16.17 3.68
C ILE A 139 0.38 16.76 5.04
N ARG A 140 -0.11 16.12 6.14
CA ARG A 140 0.05 16.60 7.54
C ARG A 140 0.25 15.43 8.52
N PRO A 141 1.19 14.49 8.28
CA PRO A 141 1.37 13.30 9.13
C PRO A 141 1.80 13.70 10.54
N GLN A 142 1.31 12.97 11.54
CA GLN A 142 1.60 13.25 12.94
C GLN A 142 2.27 12.06 13.66
N ASP A 143 1.94 10.84 13.26
CA ASP A 143 2.48 9.62 13.86
C ASP A 143 3.77 9.15 13.17
N PRO A 144 4.63 8.36 13.85
CA PRO A 144 5.94 7.93 13.32
C PRO A 144 5.83 7.06 12.06
N TYR A 145 4.73 6.32 11.89
CA TYR A 145 4.51 5.50 10.71
C TYR A 145 4.21 6.36 9.48
N ALA A 146 3.20 7.23 9.57
CA ALA A 146 2.83 8.14 8.48
C ALA A 146 3.99 9.08 8.10
N ILE A 147 4.74 9.61 9.10
CA ILE A 147 5.94 10.41 8.87
C ILE A 147 7.00 9.61 8.11
N SER A 148 7.27 8.34 8.50
CA SER A 148 8.25 7.49 7.80
C SER A 148 7.84 7.21 6.35
N LYS A 149 6.53 7.02 6.09
CA LYS A 149 6.01 6.79 4.75
C LYS A 149 6.10 8.04 3.87
N HIS A 150 5.76 9.21 4.41
CA HIS A 150 5.94 10.48 3.72
C HIS A 150 7.42 10.75 3.38
N PHE A 151 8.33 10.51 4.32
CA PHE A 151 9.77 10.67 4.04
C PHE A 151 10.27 9.67 3.00
N GLY A 152 9.69 8.46 2.95
CA GLY A 152 9.92 7.51 1.86
C GLY A 152 9.59 8.11 0.49
N GLU A 153 8.44 8.78 0.34
CA GLU A 153 8.08 9.49 -0.90
C GLU A 153 9.09 10.61 -1.24
N GLN A 154 9.55 11.37 -0.25
CA GLN A 154 10.58 12.40 -0.45
C GLN A 154 11.94 11.82 -0.86
N LEU A 155 12.28 10.61 -0.42
CA LEU A 155 13.46 9.89 -0.90
C LEU A 155 13.33 9.50 -2.38
N MET A 156 12.13 9.09 -2.84
CA MET A 156 11.87 8.82 -4.26
C MET A 156 12.08 10.08 -5.10
N ASP A 157 11.53 11.23 -4.67
CA ASP A 157 11.75 12.53 -5.32
C ASP A 157 13.24 12.90 -5.41
N ALA A 158 14.00 12.61 -4.36
CA ALA A 158 15.43 12.87 -4.35
C ALA A 158 16.20 11.94 -5.30
N ALA A 159 15.80 10.67 -5.41
CA ALA A 159 16.43 9.68 -6.28
C ALA A 159 16.23 10.01 -7.75
N VAL A 160 15.02 10.34 -8.19
CA VAL A 160 14.74 10.69 -9.59
C VAL A 160 15.42 11.99 -10.04
N ARG A 161 15.70 12.93 -9.11
CA ARG A 161 16.47 14.15 -9.44
C ARG A 161 17.94 13.91 -9.74
N ARG A 162 18.52 12.79 -9.29
CA ARG A 162 19.96 12.53 -9.36
C ARG A 162 20.36 11.27 -10.12
N SER A 163 19.38 10.53 -10.66
CA SER A 163 19.59 9.28 -11.39
C SER A 163 18.45 9.05 -12.39
N ASP A 164 18.60 8.04 -13.24
CA ASP A 164 17.58 7.67 -14.23
C ASP A 164 16.54 6.68 -13.68
N ILE A 165 16.49 6.47 -12.37
CA ILE A 165 15.50 5.59 -11.73
C ILE A 165 14.10 6.19 -11.83
N ARG A 166 13.12 5.38 -12.16
CA ARG A 166 11.71 5.73 -12.13
C ARG A 166 11.10 5.20 -10.85
N CYS A 167 10.35 6.02 -10.15
CA CYS A 167 9.78 5.67 -8.86
C CYS A 167 8.26 5.79 -8.89
N ILE A 168 7.58 4.85 -8.25
CA ILE A 168 6.15 4.91 -7.99
C ILE A 168 5.92 4.65 -6.51
N SER A 169 5.21 5.56 -5.82
CA SER A 169 4.74 5.35 -4.45
C SER A 169 3.28 4.98 -4.47
N ILE A 170 2.95 3.81 -3.94
CA ILE A 170 1.58 3.34 -3.76
C ILE A 170 1.15 3.67 -2.34
N ARG A 171 0.03 4.40 -2.18
CA ARG A 171 -0.67 4.66 -0.92
C ARG A 171 -1.86 3.71 -0.80
N PRO A 172 -1.65 2.46 -0.33
CA PRO A 172 -2.77 1.55 -0.16
C PRO A 172 -3.70 2.02 0.95
N SER A 173 -4.99 1.81 0.75
CA SER A 173 -5.99 1.92 1.80
C SER A 173 -5.93 0.71 2.74
N TRP A 174 -6.85 0.61 3.69
CA TRP A 174 -6.90 -0.43 4.71
C TRP A 174 -6.95 -1.84 4.10
N VAL A 175 -5.81 -2.54 4.12
CA VAL A 175 -5.62 -3.80 3.39
C VAL A 175 -6.39 -4.95 4.05
N GLN A 176 -7.29 -5.56 3.27
CA GLN A 176 -8.07 -6.73 3.65
C GLN A 176 -7.59 -7.98 2.91
N HIS A 177 -7.84 -9.15 3.49
CA HIS A 177 -7.66 -10.47 2.92
C HIS A 177 -8.72 -11.42 3.48
N GLU A 178 -8.94 -12.56 2.85
CA GLU A 178 -9.97 -13.53 3.21
C GLU A 178 -10.09 -13.78 4.74
N GLY A 179 -8.95 -13.92 5.43
CA GLY A 179 -8.92 -14.23 6.87
C GLY A 179 -9.28 -13.06 7.80
N ASN A 180 -9.56 -11.85 7.30
CA ASN A 180 -9.86 -10.70 8.15
C ASN A 180 -11.12 -9.89 7.77
N TYR A 181 -11.78 -10.19 6.66
CA TYR A 181 -12.98 -9.48 6.21
C TYR A 181 -14.10 -9.48 7.27
N GLU A 182 -14.44 -10.64 7.81
CA GLU A 182 -15.51 -10.76 8.82
C GLU A 182 -15.20 -9.93 10.07
N ARG A 183 -13.96 -9.96 10.54
CA ARG A 183 -13.52 -9.22 11.73
C ARG A 183 -13.49 -7.70 11.49
N ASN A 184 -13.00 -7.27 10.33
CA ASN A 184 -12.70 -5.86 10.06
C ASN A 184 -13.86 -5.13 9.37
N ILE A 185 -14.45 -5.74 8.35
CA ILE A 185 -15.54 -5.15 7.55
C ILE A 185 -16.92 -5.59 8.05
N GLY A 186 -17.05 -6.79 8.59
CA GLY A 186 -18.33 -7.31 9.10
C GLY A 186 -19.03 -6.39 10.10
N PRO A 187 -18.37 -5.77 11.09
CA PRO A 187 -19.00 -4.77 11.95
C PRO A 187 -19.61 -3.60 11.18
N LEU A 188 -18.92 -3.10 10.15
CA LEU A 188 -19.37 -1.97 9.33
C LEU A 188 -20.60 -2.32 8.46
N VAL A 189 -20.75 -3.60 8.08
CA VAL A 189 -21.95 -4.09 7.39
C VAL A 189 -23.12 -4.12 8.33
N ARG A 190 -22.92 -4.54 9.60
CA ARG A 190 -23.99 -4.65 10.61
C ARG A 190 -24.45 -3.31 11.18
N ASP A 191 -23.52 -2.37 11.29
CA ASP A 191 -23.80 -1.03 11.85
C ASP A 191 -23.43 0.05 10.83
N PRO A 192 -24.43 0.57 10.09
CA PRO A 192 -24.20 1.62 9.10
C PRO A 192 -23.77 2.96 9.73
N ASP A 193 -23.93 3.14 11.03
CA ASP A 193 -23.54 4.34 11.74
C ASP A 193 -22.11 4.25 12.34
N GLU A 194 -21.45 3.09 12.22
CA GLU A 194 -20.08 2.95 12.66
C GLU A 194 -19.11 3.78 11.80
N LEU A 195 -18.36 4.66 12.46
CA LEU A 195 -17.38 5.52 11.85
C LEU A 195 -16.01 4.83 11.80
N THR A 196 -15.33 4.91 10.65
CA THR A 196 -13.93 4.50 10.54
C THR A 196 -13.03 5.68 10.21
N GLU A 197 -11.81 5.67 10.75
CA GLU A 197 -10.78 6.67 10.44
C GLU A 197 -10.31 6.58 8.98
N SER A 198 -10.50 5.41 8.33
CA SER A 198 -10.21 5.19 6.91
C SER A 198 -11.26 5.75 5.95
N LEU A 199 -12.24 6.52 6.42
CA LEU A 199 -13.35 7.02 5.57
C LEU A 199 -14.09 5.87 4.88
N TRP A 200 -14.23 4.73 5.58
CA TRP A 200 -14.76 3.45 5.07
C TRP A 200 -14.05 2.90 3.83
N SER A 201 -12.87 3.41 3.53
CA SER A 201 -12.06 2.91 2.42
C SER A 201 -11.32 1.64 2.81
N TYR A 202 -11.13 0.74 1.86
CA TYR A 202 -10.38 -0.50 2.02
C TYR A 202 -9.79 -0.94 0.68
N ILE A 203 -8.92 -1.92 0.69
CA ILE A 203 -8.42 -2.60 -0.50
C ILE A 203 -8.23 -4.10 -0.26
N ASP A 204 -8.64 -4.93 -1.22
CA ASP A 204 -8.28 -6.34 -1.21
C ASP A 204 -6.80 -6.53 -1.52
N VAL A 205 -6.13 -7.43 -0.80
CA VAL A 205 -4.70 -7.67 -0.93
C VAL A 205 -4.28 -8.12 -2.33
N TYR A 206 -5.15 -8.85 -3.05
CA TYR A 206 -4.83 -9.31 -4.40
C TYR A 206 -4.98 -8.20 -5.44
N ASP A 207 -5.98 -7.32 -5.31
CA ASP A 207 -6.10 -6.12 -6.16
C ASP A 207 -4.95 -5.14 -5.89
N LEU A 208 -4.50 -5.03 -4.62
CA LEU A 208 -3.29 -4.27 -4.30
C LEU A 208 -2.04 -4.91 -4.93
N ALA A 209 -1.90 -6.23 -4.89
CA ALA A 209 -0.78 -6.93 -5.53
C ALA A 209 -0.78 -6.71 -7.05
N ASP A 210 -1.95 -6.71 -7.70
CA ASP A 210 -2.08 -6.37 -9.11
C ASP A 210 -1.65 -4.92 -9.39
N ALA A 211 -2.00 -3.96 -8.53
CA ALA A 211 -1.53 -2.57 -8.63
C ALA A 211 0.00 -2.46 -8.47
N MET A 212 0.62 -3.24 -7.55
CA MET A 212 2.08 -3.30 -7.41
C MET A 212 2.75 -3.84 -8.67
N CYS A 213 2.15 -4.86 -9.32
CA CYS A 213 2.65 -5.38 -10.60
C CYS A 213 2.55 -4.34 -11.71
N LEU A 214 1.40 -3.66 -11.85
CA LEU A 214 1.21 -2.59 -12.83
C LEU A 214 2.24 -1.46 -12.63
N ALA A 215 2.52 -1.09 -11.38
CA ALA A 215 3.55 -0.10 -11.06
C ALA A 215 4.96 -0.58 -11.45
N ALA A 216 5.31 -1.85 -11.18
CA ALA A 216 6.60 -2.43 -11.55
C ALA A 216 6.79 -2.58 -13.07
N GLU A 217 5.71 -2.74 -13.82
CA GLU A 217 5.68 -2.86 -15.28
C GLU A 217 5.55 -1.50 -15.99
N SER A 218 5.23 -0.42 -15.24
CA SER A 218 4.97 0.92 -15.79
C SER A 218 6.23 1.57 -16.35
N ASP A 219 6.03 2.35 -17.41
CA ASP A 219 7.07 3.20 -18.03
C ASP A 219 6.90 4.70 -17.67
N LEU A 220 6.10 5.04 -16.65
CA LEU A 220 5.95 6.40 -16.18
C LEU A 220 7.29 6.98 -15.72
N ASP A 221 7.60 8.20 -16.17
CA ASP A 221 8.85 8.86 -15.84
C ASP A 221 8.78 9.60 -14.50
N GLY A 222 9.93 9.80 -13.88
CA GLY A 222 10.05 10.53 -12.63
C GLY A 222 9.51 9.76 -11.42
N HIS A 223 8.85 10.47 -10.50
CA HIS A 223 8.19 9.90 -9.34
C HIS A 223 6.70 10.23 -9.37
N GLU A 224 5.87 9.20 -9.37
CA GLU A 224 4.42 9.29 -9.31
C GLU A 224 3.88 8.66 -8.02
N VAL A 225 2.86 9.29 -7.44
CA VAL A 225 2.16 8.79 -6.24
C VAL A 225 0.75 8.39 -6.64
N PHE A 226 0.27 7.25 -6.13
CA PHE A 226 -1.07 6.74 -6.40
C PHE A 226 -1.75 6.24 -5.15
N TYR A 227 -2.99 6.62 -4.92
CA TYR A 227 -3.88 5.92 -4.01
C TYR A 227 -4.44 4.65 -4.64
N ILE A 228 -4.51 3.59 -3.83
CA ILE A 228 -5.07 2.30 -4.24
C ILE A 228 -6.08 1.85 -3.20
N ALA A 229 -7.35 1.86 -3.59
CA ALA A 229 -8.49 1.46 -2.80
C ALA A 229 -9.50 0.70 -3.66
N SER A 230 -10.43 -0.02 -3.02
CA SER A 230 -11.61 -0.55 -3.71
C SER A 230 -12.55 0.60 -4.10
N PRO A 231 -13.30 0.47 -5.21
CA PRO A 231 -14.17 1.54 -5.69
C PRO A 231 -15.39 1.78 -4.79
N ASP A 232 -15.80 0.75 -4.04
CA ASP A 232 -16.89 0.79 -3.07
C ASP A 232 -16.35 0.96 -1.64
N ASN A 233 -17.20 1.47 -0.75
CA ASN A 233 -16.84 1.60 0.65
C ASN A 233 -17.18 0.33 1.46
N ALA A 234 -16.49 0.17 2.56
CA ALA A 234 -16.76 -0.87 3.54
C ALA A 234 -18.15 -0.69 4.16
N GLY A 235 -19.00 -1.72 4.02
CA GLY A 235 -20.39 -1.70 4.47
C GLY A 235 -21.40 -1.16 3.46
N GLY A 236 -20.97 -0.66 2.29
CA GLY A 236 -21.84 -0.33 1.16
C GLY A 236 -22.86 0.80 1.42
N ARG A 237 -22.50 1.74 2.28
CA ARG A 237 -23.36 2.88 2.64
C ARG A 237 -23.36 3.99 1.59
N ASP A 238 -24.44 4.78 1.55
CA ASP A 238 -24.39 6.04 0.82
C ASP A 238 -23.36 6.96 1.48
N PHE A 239 -22.29 7.28 0.75
CA PHE A 239 -21.14 7.98 1.29
C PHE A 239 -21.48 9.43 1.66
N GLU A 240 -22.28 10.12 0.82
CA GLU A 240 -22.65 11.51 1.06
C GLU A 240 -23.54 11.62 2.31
N GLU A 241 -24.50 10.71 2.45
CA GLU A 241 -25.36 10.64 3.65
C GLU A 241 -24.52 10.35 4.90
N ALA A 242 -23.61 9.36 4.86
CA ALA A 242 -22.74 9.01 5.97
C ALA A 242 -21.78 10.16 6.34
N ALA A 243 -21.15 10.80 5.36
CA ALA A 243 -20.27 11.95 5.57
C ALA A 243 -21.04 13.13 6.19
N SER A 244 -22.23 13.46 5.66
CA SER A 244 -23.08 14.51 6.21
C SER A 244 -23.49 14.24 7.66
N ARG A 245 -23.83 13.00 7.99
CA ARG A 245 -24.22 12.59 9.35
C ARG A 245 -23.07 12.72 10.36
N HIS A 246 -21.88 12.30 9.99
CA HIS A 246 -20.74 12.28 10.90
C HIS A 246 -19.95 13.60 10.94
N TYR A 247 -19.86 14.29 9.83
CA TYR A 247 -19.02 15.47 9.69
C TYR A 247 -19.82 16.77 9.49
N GLY A 248 -21.06 16.70 9.02
CA GLY A 248 -21.88 17.86 8.66
C GLY A 248 -21.16 18.72 7.62
N ASP A 249 -21.25 20.03 7.73
CA ASP A 249 -20.60 21.00 6.83
C ASP A 249 -19.11 21.21 7.12
N ARG A 250 -18.50 20.39 7.95
CA ARG A 250 -17.08 20.53 8.34
C ARG A 250 -16.11 19.94 7.31
N ILE A 251 -16.61 19.21 6.31
CA ILE A 251 -15.83 18.55 5.26
C ILE A 251 -16.48 18.85 3.91
N GLU A 252 -15.68 19.15 2.91
CA GLU A 252 -16.16 19.28 1.53
C GLU A 252 -16.34 17.87 0.94
N VAL A 253 -17.55 17.54 0.48
CA VAL A 253 -17.82 16.34 -0.29
C VAL A 253 -17.82 16.71 -1.77
N ARG A 254 -16.83 16.21 -2.51
CA ARG A 254 -16.70 16.41 -3.96
C ARG A 254 -17.51 15.35 -4.72
N GLU A 255 -17.54 15.48 -6.04
CA GLU A 255 -18.24 14.53 -6.92
C GLU A 255 -17.80 13.08 -6.66
N LEU A 256 -18.78 12.21 -6.46
CA LEU A 256 -18.59 10.78 -6.22
C LEU A 256 -18.91 10.00 -7.49
N ALA A 257 -18.10 9.01 -7.83
CA ALA A 257 -18.32 8.15 -9.00
C ALA A 257 -19.56 7.25 -8.83
N ARG A 258 -19.98 6.98 -7.59
CA ARG A 258 -21.11 6.13 -7.22
C ARG A 258 -21.58 6.47 -5.80
N PRO A 259 -22.87 6.18 -5.43
CA PRO A 259 -23.37 6.48 -4.08
C PRO A 259 -22.56 5.82 -2.97
N ASP A 260 -22.16 4.56 -3.14
CA ASP A 260 -21.34 3.80 -2.19
C ASP A 260 -19.84 3.90 -2.49
N ALA A 261 -19.37 5.06 -2.98
CA ALA A 261 -17.96 5.26 -3.30
C ALA A 261 -17.04 5.13 -2.08
N SER A 262 -15.80 4.77 -2.34
CA SER A 262 -14.71 4.89 -1.37
C SER A 262 -14.47 6.35 -0.99
N GLY A 263 -14.05 6.61 0.26
CA GLY A 263 -13.60 7.93 0.69
C GLY A 263 -12.24 8.35 0.12
N ILE A 264 -11.62 7.48 -0.69
CA ILE A 264 -10.34 7.70 -1.38
C ILE A 264 -10.57 7.54 -2.89
N SER A 265 -10.05 8.46 -3.68
CA SER A 265 -10.12 8.44 -5.14
C SER A 265 -8.92 7.71 -5.74
N CYS A 266 -9.19 6.74 -6.62
CA CYS A 266 -8.17 6.04 -7.42
C CYS A 266 -8.14 6.50 -8.90
N ALA A 267 -8.83 7.59 -9.24
CA ALA A 267 -8.97 8.05 -10.62
C ALA A 267 -7.63 8.29 -11.34
N LYS A 268 -6.59 8.70 -10.61
CA LYS A 268 -5.25 8.83 -11.15
C LYS A 268 -4.64 7.47 -11.50
N ALA A 269 -4.77 6.48 -10.62
CA ALA A 269 -4.25 5.13 -10.85
C ALA A 269 -5.00 4.43 -12.00
N GLU A 270 -6.32 4.60 -12.09
CA GLU A 270 -7.12 4.09 -13.21
C GLU A 270 -6.64 4.67 -14.55
N ARG A 271 -6.43 5.97 -14.61
CA ARG A 271 -6.01 6.67 -15.84
C ARG A 271 -4.59 6.36 -16.26
N LEU A 272 -3.63 6.33 -15.33
CA LEU A 272 -2.20 6.27 -15.64
C LEU A 272 -1.60 4.88 -15.54
N LEU A 273 -2.08 4.03 -14.63
CA LEU A 273 -1.61 2.65 -14.44
C LEU A 273 -2.55 1.61 -15.07
N GLY A 274 -3.77 2.00 -15.47
CA GLY A 274 -4.80 1.05 -15.87
C GLY A 274 -5.32 0.21 -14.70
N TYR A 275 -5.24 0.74 -13.47
CA TYR A 275 -5.74 0.08 -12.29
C TYR A 275 -7.25 -0.19 -12.41
N ALA A 276 -7.66 -1.44 -12.24
CA ALA A 276 -9.05 -1.88 -12.35
C ALA A 276 -9.31 -2.98 -11.31
N PRO A 277 -9.62 -2.63 -10.06
CA PRO A 277 -9.88 -3.60 -9.00
C PRO A 277 -11.12 -4.43 -9.32
N THR A 278 -11.06 -5.71 -8.96
CA THR A 278 -12.10 -6.68 -9.31
C THR A 278 -12.78 -7.29 -8.10
N ARG A 279 -12.26 -7.06 -6.89
CA ARG A 279 -12.74 -7.66 -5.65
C ARG A 279 -13.42 -6.64 -4.77
N SER A 280 -14.53 -7.08 -4.18
CA SER A 280 -15.29 -6.32 -3.20
C SER A 280 -15.45 -7.15 -1.93
N TRP A 281 -15.65 -6.48 -0.79
CA TRP A 281 -16.04 -7.13 0.46
C TRP A 281 -17.30 -8.01 0.28
N ARG A 282 -18.16 -7.68 -0.70
CA ARG A 282 -19.37 -8.43 -1.04
C ARG A 282 -19.10 -9.83 -1.60
N ASP A 283 -17.88 -10.08 -2.08
CA ASP A 283 -17.47 -11.41 -2.53
C ASP A 283 -17.23 -12.35 -1.34
N TYR A 284 -16.90 -11.78 -0.19
CA TYR A 284 -16.52 -12.51 1.03
C TYR A 284 -17.60 -12.54 2.10
N LEU A 285 -18.40 -11.47 2.24
CA LEU A 285 -19.38 -11.32 3.31
C LEU A 285 -20.82 -11.33 2.79
N ASP A 286 -21.69 -11.89 3.60
CA ASP A 286 -23.14 -11.78 3.42
C ASP A 286 -23.69 -10.46 4.00
N ASP A 287 -25.02 -10.28 3.94
CA ASP A 287 -25.71 -9.08 4.40
C ASP A 287 -25.68 -8.91 5.94
N ASP A 288 -25.33 -9.96 6.67
CA ASP A 288 -25.12 -9.95 8.13
C ASP A 288 -23.62 -9.70 8.47
N GLY A 289 -22.77 -9.45 7.48
CA GLY A 289 -21.33 -9.21 7.65
C GLY A 289 -20.57 -10.45 8.13
N LYS A 290 -21.05 -11.64 7.79
CA LYS A 290 -20.41 -12.93 8.06
C LYS A 290 -19.80 -13.49 6.79
N LEU A 291 -18.77 -14.32 6.95
CA LEU A 291 -18.16 -15.01 5.81
C LEU A 291 -19.21 -15.83 5.06
N ARG A 292 -19.23 -15.67 3.75
CA ARG A 292 -20.04 -16.53 2.88
C ARG A 292 -19.51 -17.97 2.95
N PRO A 293 -20.37 -19.00 2.90
CA PRO A 293 -19.93 -20.37 2.75
C PRO A 293 -19.09 -20.51 1.47
N SER A 294 -17.92 -21.13 1.59
CA SER A 294 -17.02 -21.44 0.47
C SER A 294 -17.61 -22.47 -0.47
#